data_79f1742246549ae2aa8dcdee9aa90b7a
#
_entry.id   79f1742246549ae2aa8dcdee9aa90b7a
#
_cell.length_a   1.000
_cell.length_b   1.000
_cell.length_c   1.000
_cell.angle_alpha   90.00
_cell.angle_beta   90.00
_cell.angle_gamma   90.00
#
_symmetry.space_group_name_H-M   'P 1'
#
loop_
_entity.id
_entity.type
_entity.pdbx_description
1 polymer ?
#
loop_
_entity_poly.entity_id
_entity_poly.type
_entity_poly.pdbx_seq_one_letter_code
_entity_poly.pdbx_strand_id
1 'polypeptide(L)'
;MQEDAPFFVGTRGQRRGLPLGERQVHRVFKGLRENLNWRNRGTHHAPRIHDLRHTFVVHRIMRWHTQGVDIDQAMLSLSTYVGHAMVTNTYWYLSAVPELMGLAAERFESFMPQVEVPDA
;
A
#
# COMPACT_ATOMS: atom_id res chain seq x y z
N MET A 1 22.25 20.65 9.82
CA MET A 1 21.00 19.87 9.86
C MET A 1 21.15 18.80 10.92
N GLN A 2 20.35 18.82 11.97
CA GLN A 2 20.36 17.74 12.96
C GLN A 2 19.67 16.52 12.34
N GLU A 3 20.35 15.38 12.33
CA GLU A 3 19.82 14.12 11.78
C GLU A 3 18.52 13.68 12.45
N ASP A 4 18.27 14.12 13.68
CA ASP A 4 17.08 13.75 14.47
C ASP A 4 15.93 14.77 14.39
N ALA A 5 16.02 15.77 13.51
CA ALA A 5 14.96 16.74 13.36
C ALA A 5 13.70 16.11 12.73
N PRO A 6 12.49 16.36 13.30
CA PRO A 6 11.26 15.82 12.72
C PRO A 6 11.00 16.42 11.34
N PHE A 7 10.56 15.60 10.41
CA PHE A 7 10.26 16.04 9.04
C PHE A 7 8.95 16.85 8.98
N PHE A 8 7.93 16.38 9.68
CA PHE A 8 6.64 17.08 9.76
C PHE A 8 6.54 17.81 11.09
N VAL A 9 6.37 19.12 11.03
CA VAL A 9 6.30 20.01 12.19
C VAL A 9 5.08 20.91 12.16
N GLY A 10 4.64 21.35 13.32
CA GLY A 10 3.64 22.40 13.44
C GLY A 10 4.17 23.73 12.89
N THR A 11 3.30 24.50 12.24
CA THR A 11 3.64 25.78 11.63
C THR A 11 3.03 26.97 12.36
N ARG A 12 2.17 26.72 13.33
CA ARG A 12 1.39 27.76 14.04
C ARG A 12 1.42 27.59 15.55
N GLY A 13 1.32 28.72 16.25
CA GLY A 13 1.13 28.76 17.70
C GLY A 13 2.31 28.19 18.50
N GLN A 14 2.00 27.73 19.71
CA GLN A 14 2.99 27.16 20.63
C GLN A 14 3.65 25.87 20.13
N ARG A 15 3.04 25.20 19.17
CA ARG A 15 3.56 23.97 18.57
C ARG A 15 4.42 24.19 17.33
N ARG A 16 4.72 25.44 17.00
CA ARG A 16 5.58 25.77 15.88
C ARG A 16 6.97 25.14 16.04
N GLY A 17 7.39 24.39 15.05
CA GLY A 17 8.68 23.68 15.07
C GLY A 17 8.69 22.37 15.86
N LEU A 18 7.59 22.03 16.55
CA LEU A 18 7.46 20.75 17.24
C LEU A 18 6.92 19.67 16.30
N PRO A 19 7.22 18.38 16.55
CA PRO A 19 6.69 17.28 15.76
C PRO A 19 5.17 17.30 15.73
N LEU A 20 4.58 16.94 14.57
CA LEU A 20 3.15 16.74 14.48
C LEU A 20 2.72 15.59 15.40
N GLY A 21 1.71 15.86 16.25
CA GLY A 21 1.14 14.86 17.10
C GLY A 21 0.27 13.87 16.32
N GLU A 22 0.32 12.61 16.69
CA GLU A 22 -0.48 11.54 16.08
C GLU A 22 -1.98 11.86 16.14
N ARG A 23 -2.45 12.37 17.25
CA ARG A 23 -3.87 12.77 17.41
C ARG A 23 -4.29 13.84 16.44
N GLN A 24 -3.41 14.80 16.12
CA GLN A 24 -3.69 15.86 15.15
C GLN A 24 -3.84 15.29 13.75
N VAL A 25 -2.97 14.38 13.35
CA VAL A 25 -3.04 13.70 12.06
C VAL A 25 -4.35 12.92 11.93
N HIS A 26 -4.71 12.15 12.94
CA HIS A 26 -5.96 11.38 12.96
C HIS A 26 -7.19 12.28 12.91
N ARG A 27 -7.17 13.39 13.63
CA ARG A 27 -8.28 14.36 13.64
C ARG A 27 -8.48 15.00 12.26
N VAL A 28 -7.40 15.42 11.61
CA VAL A 28 -7.46 15.99 10.26
C VAL A 28 -7.96 14.95 9.27
N PHE A 29 -7.46 13.73 9.33
CA PHE A 29 -7.91 12.64 8.47
C PHE A 29 -9.40 12.34 8.65
N LYS A 30 -9.87 12.29 9.89
CA LYS A 30 -11.29 12.10 10.20
C LYS A 30 -12.16 13.20 9.59
N GLY A 31 -11.73 14.46 9.70
CA GLY A 31 -12.44 15.60 9.09
C GLY A 31 -12.49 15.49 7.57
N LEU A 32 -11.39 15.15 6.92
CA LEU A 32 -11.34 14.94 5.47
C LEU A 32 -12.24 13.79 5.03
N ARG A 33 -12.22 12.69 5.76
CA ARG A 33 -13.06 11.51 5.50
C ARG A 33 -14.55 11.85 5.57
N GLU A 34 -14.95 12.62 6.59
CA GLU A 34 -16.33 13.07 6.76
C GLU A 34 -16.75 14.03 5.64
N ASN A 35 -15.92 15.01 5.30
CA ASN A 35 -16.18 15.97 4.23
C ASN A 35 -16.29 15.31 2.87
N LEU A 36 -15.46 14.30 2.61
CA LEU A 36 -15.47 13.54 1.35
C LEU A 36 -16.50 12.40 1.34
N ASN A 37 -17.17 12.21 2.46
CA ASN A 37 -18.18 11.16 2.62
C ASN A 37 -17.68 9.74 2.28
N TRP A 38 -16.45 9.46 2.67
CA TRP A 38 -15.83 8.15 2.44
C TRP A 38 -16.50 7.09 3.31
N ARG A 39 -16.90 6.02 2.67
CA ARG A 39 -17.48 4.85 3.34
C ARG A 39 -16.57 3.65 3.17
N ASN A 40 -16.42 2.88 4.23
CA ASN A 40 -15.70 1.62 4.15
C ASN A 40 -16.63 0.53 3.61
N ARG A 41 -16.10 -0.30 2.72
CA ARG A 41 -16.79 -1.48 2.18
C ARG A 41 -16.41 -2.77 2.91
N GLY A 42 -15.53 -2.68 3.90
CA GLY A 42 -15.04 -3.82 4.68
C GLY A 42 -15.65 -3.89 6.07
N THR A 43 -14.93 -4.54 6.97
CA THR A 43 -15.36 -4.79 8.37
C THR A 43 -15.30 -3.56 9.27
N HIS A 44 -14.64 -2.49 8.86
CA HIS A 44 -14.52 -1.26 9.63
C HIS A 44 -15.61 -0.26 9.23
N HIS A 45 -16.02 0.58 10.17
CA HIS A 45 -17.06 1.59 9.92
C HIS A 45 -16.65 2.65 8.90
N ALA A 46 -15.36 2.94 8.81
CA ALA A 46 -14.86 3.99 7.94
C ALA A 46 -13.41 3.74 7.54
N PRO A 47 -12.95 4.25 6.38
CA PRO A 47 -11.54 4.16 5.98
C PRO A 47 -10.61 4.77 7.03
N ARG A 48 -9.47 4.12 7.23
CA ARG A 48 -8.42 4.55 8.17
C ARG A 48 -7.21 5.05 7.40
N ILE A 49 -6.33 5.81 8.05
CA ILE A 49 -5.06 6.25 7.45
C ILE A 49 -4.25 5.04 6.94
N HIS A 50 -4.22 3.96 7.72
CA HIS A 50 -3.50 2.75 7.33
C HIS A 50 -4.04 2.10 6.05
N ASP A 51 -5.32 2.29 5.76
CA ASP A 51 -5.95 1.81 4.52
C ASP A 51 -5.42 2.55 3.28
N LEU A 52 -4.97 3.80 3.41
CA LEU A 52 -4.28 4.53 2.34
C LEU A 52 -2.98 3.83 1.94
N ARG A 53 -2.24 3.33 2.92
CA ARG A 53 -1.01 2.58 2.70
C ARG A 53 -1.30 1.27 1.96
N HIS A 54 -2.31 0.53 2.38
CA HIS A 54 -2.75 -0.68 1.70
C HIS A 54 -3.15 -0.39 0.25
N THR A 55 -3.96 0.64 0.04
CA THR A 55 -4.39 1.06 -1.29
C THR A 55 -3.21 1.44 -2.18
N PHE A 56 -2.23 2.17 -1.65
CA PHE A 56 -1.02 2.52 -2.37
C PHE A 56 -0.25 1.28 -2.83
N VAL A 57 -0.02 0.33 -1.92
CA VAL A 57 0.71 -0.91 -2.24
C VAL A 57 -0.01 -1.71 -3.32
N VAL A 58 -1.32 -1.92 -3.16
CA VAL A 58 -2.14 -2.68 -4.12
C VAL A 58 -2.10 -2.04 -5.50
N HIS A 59 -2.37 -0.73 -5.58
CA HIS A 59 -2.38 -0.02 -6.85
C HIS A 59 -1.01 0.02 -7.52
N ARG A 60 0.07 0.11 -6.73
CA ARG A 60 1.42 0.10 -7.27
C ARG A 60 1.76 -1.25 -7.91
N ILE A 61 1.42 -2.34 -7.25
CA ILE A 61 1.66 -3.69 -7.77
C ILE A 61 0.83 -3.93 -9.04
N MET A 62 -0.45 -3.56 -9.03
CA MET A 62 -1.32 -3.67 -10.19
C MET A 62 -0.77 -2.87 -11.40
N ARG A 63 -0.32 -1.65 -11.14
CA ARG A 63 0.26 -0.78 -12.18
C ARG A 63 1.53 -1.39 -12.78
N TRP A 64 2.41 -1.92 -11.94
CA TRP A 64 3.62 -2.58 -12.41
C TRP A 64 3.31 -3.80 -13.26
N HIS A 65 2.33 -4.60 -12.85
CA HIS A 65 1.88 -5.73 -13.65
C HIS A 65 1.42 -5.29 -15.04
N THR A 66 0.58 -4.26 -15.11
CA THR A 66 0.08 -3.71 -16.38
C THR A 66 1.20 -3.15 -17.25
N GLN A 67 2.22 -2.55 -16.66
CA GLN A 67 3.38 -1.98 -17.36
C GLN A 67 4.43 -3.03 -17.76
N GLY A 68 4.27 -4.28 -17.36
CA GLY A 68 5.24 -5.34 -17.63
C GLY A 68 6.53 -5.24 -16.82
N VAL A 69 6.52 -4.53 -15.70
CA VAL A 69 7.68 -4.44 -14.79
C VAL A 69 7.88 -5.76 -14.07
N ASP A 70 9.15 -6.13 -13.82
CA ASP A 70 9.47 -7.28 -12.98
C ASP A 70 9.04 -6.99 -11.53
N ILE A 71 7.93 -7.61 -11.13
CA ILE A 71 7.33 -7.40 -9.82
C ILE A 71 8.27 -7.91 -8.71
N ASP A 72 8.93 -9.04 -8.90
CA ASP A 72 9.80 -9.62 -7.87
C ASP A 72 10.97 -8.68 -7.53
N GLN A 73 11.56 -8.04 -8.53
CA GLN A 73 12.60 -7.05 -8.32
C GLN A 73 12.06 -5.76 -7.72
N ALA A 74 10.89 -5.32 -8.18
CA ALA A 74 10.26 -4.09 -7.70
C ALA A 74 9.71 -4.22 -6.27
N MET A 75 9.36 -5.43 -5.81
CA MET A 75 8.83 -5.67 -4.46
C MET A 75 9.81 -5.27 -3.37
N LEU A 76 11.10 -5.47 -3.57
CA LEU A 76 12.11 -5.06 -2.59
C LEU A 76 12.12 -3.53 -2.43
N SER A 77 12.09 -2.80 -3.54
CA SER A 77 12.03 -1.35 -3.53
C SER A 77 10.74 -0.83 -2.88
N LEU A 78 9.60 -1.46 -3.17
CA LEU A 78 8.32 -1.13 -2.55
C LEU A 78 8.34 -1.37 -1.05
N SER A 79 8.88 -2.50 -0.61
CA SER A 79 9.03 -2.84 0.80
C SER A 79 9.84 -1.79 1.55
N THR A 80 10.94 -1.35 0.97
CA THR A 80 11.77 -0.28 1.54
C THR A 80 11.01 1.05 1.58
N TYR A 81 10.32 1.40 0.52
CA TYR A 81 9.57 2.65 0.44
C TYR A 81 8.47 2.76 1.49
N VAL A 82 7.71 1.70 1.71
CA VAL A 82 6.64 1.68 2.72
C VAL A 82 7.14 1.40 4.14
N GLY A 83 8.44 1.16 4.32
CA GLY A 83 9.05 0.95 5.63
C GLY A 83 8.82 -0.42 6.23
N HIS A 84 8.56 -1.45 5.42
CA HIS A 84 8.50 -2.82 5.91
C HIS A 84 9.91 -3.32 6.28
N ALA A 85 10.06 -3.88 7.46
CA ALA A 85 11.34 -4.44 7.91
C ALA A 85 11.74 -5.68 7.11
N MET A 86 10.76 -6.42 6.60
CA MET A 86 10.95 -7.64 5.80
C MET A 86 10.11 -7.57 4.53
N VAL A 87 10.69 -7.99 3.41
CA VAL A 87 10.01 -8.02 2.11
C VAL A 87 8.79 -8.94 2.11
N THR A 88 8.78 -9.97 2.94
CA THR A 88 7.65 -10.88 3.11
C THR A 88 6.36 -10.17 3.52
N ASN A 89 6.46 -9.08 4.26
CA ASN A 89 5.30 -8.26 4.65
C ASN A 89 4.63 -7.59 3.43
N THR A 90 5.40 -7.30 2.40
CA THR A 90 4.88 -6.78 1.13
C THR A 90 4.30 -7.90 0.27
N TYR A 91 4.96 -9.05 0.20
CA TYR A 91 4.45 -10.22 -0.52
C TYR A 91 3.12 -10.75 0.03
N TRP A 92 2.84 -10.50 1.31
CA TRP A 92 1.54 -10.84 1.90
C TRP A 92 0.37 -10.29 1.08
N TYR A 93 0.52 -9.11 0.49
CA TYR A 93 -0.55 -8.49 -0.31
C TYR A 93 -0.95 -9.34 -1.52
N LEU A 94 -0.02 -10.08 -2.10
CA LEU A 94 -0.30 -10.95 -3.26
C LEU A 94 -1.27 -12.09 -2.91
N SER A 95 -1.28 -12.53 -1.66
CA SER A 95 -2.15 -13.62 -1.20
C SER A 95 -3.39 -13.13 -0.45
N ALA A 96 -3.36 -11.93 0.11
CA ALA A 96 -4.42 -11.41 0.96
C ALA A 96 -5.44 -10.56 0.21
N VAL A 97 -5.08 -10.01 -0.94
CA VAL A 97 -5.95 -9.12 -1.74
C VAL A 97 -6.43 -9.88 -2.98
N PRO A 98 -7.75 -10.10 -3.14
CA PRO A 98 -8.30 -10.89 -4.25
C PRO A 98 -7.87 -10.42 -5.64
N GLU A 99 -7.81 -9.12 -5.85
CA GLU A 99 -7.37 -8.52 -7.12
C GLU A 99 -5.93 -8.89 -7.46
N LEU A 100 -5.04 -8.89 -6.46
CA LEU A 100 -3.64 -9.28 -6.64
C LEU A 100 -3.48 -10.79 -6.80
N MET A 101 -4.35 -11.59 -6.18
CA MET A 101 -4.38 -13.04 -6.42
C MET A 101 -4.71 -13.37 -7.87
N GLY A 102 -5.64 -12.64 -8.47
CA GLY A 102 -5.95 -12.77 -9.90
C GLY A 102 -4.75 -12.51 -10.78
N LEU A 103 -3.99 -11.44 -10.51
CA LEU A 103 -2.77 -11.12 -11.25
C LEU A 103 -1.67 -12.17 -11.04
N ALA A 104 -1.52 -12.70 -9.84
CA ALA A 104 -0.58 -13.77 -9.54
C ALA A 104 -0.93 -15.05 -10.29
N ALA A 105 -2.21 -15.39 -10.40
CA ALA A 105 -2.69 -16.52 -11.16
C ALA A 105 -2.39 -16.36 -12.66
N GLU A 106 -2.65 -15.21 -13.24
CA GLU A 106 -2.31 -14.92 -14.64
C GLU A 106 -0.81 -15.09 -14.91
N ARG A 107 0.04 -14.59 -14.01
CA ARG A 107 1.49 -14.78 -14.13
C ARG A 107 1.86 -16.26 -14.07
N PHE A 108 1.28 -17.01 -13.17
CA PHE A 108 1.53 -18.43 -13.04
C PHE A 108 1.15 -19.17 -14.32
N GLU A 109 -0.03 -18.90 -14.88
CA GLU A 109 -0.49 -19.49 -16.13
C GLU A 109 0.43 -19.17 -17.30
N SER A 110 0.99 -17.95 -17.36
CA SER A 110 1.92 -17.55 -18.39
C SER A 110 3.28 -18.26 -18.30
N PHE A 111 3.66 -18.73 -17.12
CA PHE A 111 4.87 -19.50 -16.89
C PHE A 111 4.69 -21.01 -17.10
N MET A 112 3.45 -21.51 -17.02
CA MET A 112 3.17 -22.91 -17.30
C MET A 112 3.37 -23.19 -18.80
N PRO A 113 4.22 -24.15 -19.17
CA PRO A 113 4.24 -24.59 -20.56
C PRO A 113 2.84 -25.05 -20.91
N GLN A 114 2.33 -24.65 -22.08
CA GLN A 114 1.11 -25.21 -22.62
C GLN A 114 1.36 -26.71 -22.81
N VAL A 115 0.88 -27.50 -21.87
CA VAL A 115 0.83 -28.94 -22.04
C VAL A 115 -0.28 -29.16 -23.07
N GLU A 116 0.08 -29.38 -24.31
CA GLU A 116 -0.83 -29.95 -25.28
C GLU A 116 -1.25 -31.31 -24.71
N VAL A 117 -2.49 -31.37 -24.23
CA VAL A 117 -3.08 -32.67 -23.92
C VAL A 117 -3.27 -33.35 -25.25
N PRO A 118 -2.57 -34.44 -25.53
CA PRO A 118 -2.80 -35.20 -26.75
C PRO A 118 -4.27 -35.60 -26.77
N ASP A 119 -4.96 -35.27 -27.83
CA ASP A 119 -6.30 -35.78 -28.10
C ASP A 119 -6.24 -37.32 -28.06
N ALA A 120 -6.93 -37.87 -27.08
CA ALA A 120 -7.06 -39.31 -26.96
C ALA A 120 -7.94 -39.86 -28.09
#